data_e304a6b489e27beec02cf5bd3f381e7e
#
_entry.id   e304a6b489e27beec02cf5bd3f381e7e
#
_cell.length_a   1.000
_cell.length_b   1.000
_cell.length_c   1.000
_cell.angle_alpha   90.00
_cell.angle_beta   90.00
_cell.angle_gamma   90.00
#
_symmetry.space_group_name_H-M   'P 1'
#
loop_
_entity.id
_entity.type
_entity.pdbx_description
1 polymer ?
#
loop_
_entity_poly.entity_id
_entity_poly.type
_entity_poly.pdbx_seq_one_letter_code
_entity_poly.pdbx_strand_id
1 'polypeptide(L)'
;MRGLNSEARQLAVKQKIDESGCSIICLQETKCMHIDQRFLRKFCPRRFDNFVYMPSFGASGGLLIIWNSAFFSGKLIEAHSYGIIVEFTSAHTSEVWSLVSVYGPCQNPARDEFAQWLYNLSIQIDDKWLLLGDFNFMRSLDNRNLPGGDVNDIFLFNEIIGH
;
A
#
# COMPACT_ATOMS: atom_id res chain seq x y z
N MET A 1 -4.51 0.53 -10.22
CA MET A 1 -5.93 0.92 -10.40
C MET A 1 -6.02 2.44 -10.23
N ARG A 2 -6.74 3.16 -11.07
CA ARG A 2 -6.78 4.64 -10.98
C ARG A 2 -8.10 5.12 -10.36
N GLY A 3 -8.14 5.18 -9.02
CA GLY A 3 -9.22 5.75 -8.21
C GLY A 3 -10.41 4.82 -7.95
N LEU A 4 -11.15 5.09 -6.87
CA LEU A 4 -12.36 4.38 -6.44
C LEU A 4 -13.66 5.20 -6.67
N ASN A 5 -13.57 6.30 -7.42
CA ASN A 5 -14.66 7.30 -7.52
C ASN A 5 -15.78 6.92 -8.51
N SER A 6 -15.67 5.80 -9.23
CA SER A 6 -16.73 5.35 -10.16
C SER A 6 -17.28 3.98 -9.75
N GLU A 7 -18.58 3.78 -9.97
CA GLU A 7 -19.25 2.50 -9.66
C GLU A 7 -18.63 1.32 -10.41
N ALA A 8 -18.24 1.50 -11.67
CA ALA A 8 -17.58 0.46 -12.46
C ALA A 8 -16.26 -0.01 -11.82
N ARG A 9 -15.48 0.92 -11.25
CA ARG A 9 -14.23 0.58 -10.55
C ARG A 9 -14.49 -0.08 -9.20
N GLN A 10 -15.49 0.40 -8.46
CA GLN A 10 -15.93 -0.22 -7.21
C GLN A 10 -16.38 -1.67 -7.45
N LEU A 11 -17.15 -1.91 -8.52
CA LEU A 11 -17.59 -3.25 -8.90
C LEU A 11 -16.41 -4.16 -9.27
N ALA A 12 -15.46 -3.66 -10.06
CA ALA A 12 -14.26 -4.42 -10.41
C ALA A 12 -13.40 -4.78 -9.18
N VAL A 13 -13.25 -3.86 -8.22
CA VAL A 13 -12.56 -4.15 -6.96
C VAL A 13 -13.31 -5.18 -6.14
N LYS A 14 -14.64 -5.04 -6.03
CA LYS A 14 -15.49 -5.99 -5.32
C LYS A 14 -15.32 -7.41 -5.88
N GLN A 15 -15.38 -7.55 -7.21
CA GLN A 15 -15.19 -8.83 -7.87
C GLN A 15 -13.82 -9.44 -7.52
N LYS A 16 -12.75 -8.66 -7.57
CA LYS A 16 -11.40 -9.12 -7.19
C LYS A 16 -11.31 -9.54 -5.72
N ILE A 17 -11.96 -8.82 -4.83
CA ILE A 17 -12.02 -9.17 -3.40
C ILE A 17 -12.75 -10.51 -3.21
N ASP A 18 -13.87 -10.70 -3.89
CA ASP A 18 -14.66 -11.92 -3.78
C ASP A 18 -13.91 -13.14 -4.35
N GLU A 19 -13.16 -12.95 -5.45
CA GLU A 19 -12.34 -14.00 -6.07
C GLU A 19 -11.08 -14.36 -5.26
N SER A 20 -10.50 -13.41 -4.52
CA SER A 20 -9.17 -13.57 -3.91
C SER A 20 -9.15 -14.41 -2.63
N GLY A 21 -10.25 -14.53 -1.92
CA GLY A 21 -10.29 -15.17 -0.60
C GLY A 21 -9.43 -14.48 0.48
N CYS A 22 -8.97 -13.25 0.24
CA CYS A 22 -8.06 -12.52 1.12
C CYS A 22 -8.72 -12.07 2.43
N SER A 23 -7.90 -11.79 3.44
CA SER A 23 -8.33 -11.22 4.73
C SER A 23 -7.79 -9.81 4.96
N ILE A 24 -6.84 -9.35 4.13
CA ILE A 24 -6.29 -7.99 4.12
C ILE A 24 -6.30 -7.50 2.67
N ILE A 25 -6.66 -6.24 2.48
CA ILE A 25 -6.74 -5.58 1.18
C ILE A 25 -5.92 -4.30 1.26
N CYS A 26 -5.00 -4.10 0.32
CA CYS A 26 -4.24 -2.87 0.16
C CYS A 26 -4.56 -2.25 -1.19
N LEU A 27 -5.01 -1.01 -1.19
CA LEU A 27 -5.34 -0.27 -2.39
C LEU A 27 -4.51 1.02 -2.46
N GLN A 28 -3.85 1.22 -3.58
CA GLN A 28 -3.11 2.44 -3.90
C GLN A 28 -3.90 3.26 -4.93
N GLU A 29 -3.59 4.55 -5.03
CA GLU A 29 -4.27 5.49 -5.94
C GLU A 29 -5.79 5.50 -5.75
N THR A 30 -6.27 5.49 -4.52
CA THR A 30 -7.73 5.49 -4.26
C THR A 30 -8.41 6.74 -4.79
N LYS A 31 -7.68 7.87 -4.83
CA LYS A 31 -8.17 9.21 -5.22
C LYS A 31 -9.35 9.67 -4.39
N CYS A 32 -9.42 9.22 -3.15
CA CYS A 32 -10.46 9.56 -2.20
C CYS A 32 -9.90 10.48 -1.12
N MET A 33 -10.53 11.62 -0.91
CA MET A 33 -10.18 12.54 0.19
C MET A 33 -10.77 12.09 1.51
N HIS A 34 -11.92 11.41 1.47
CA HIS A 34 -12.59 10.89 2.65
C HIS A 34 -13.08 9.47 2.41
N ILE A 35 -12.80 8.58 3.35
CA ILE A 35 -13.23 7.19 3.34
C ILE A 35 -13.88 6.89 4.70
N ASP A 36 -15.11 6.43 4.66
CA ASP A 36 -15.88 5.97 5.83
C ASP A 36 -16.43 4.56 5.60
N GLN A 37 -17.05 4.00 6.63
CA GLN A 37 -17.67 2.67 6.55
C GLN A 37 -18.74 2.61 5.45
N ARG A 38 -19.52 3.67 5.24
CA ARG A 38 -20.55 3.72 4.21
C ARG A 38 -19.94 3.63 2.81
N PHE A 39 -18.83 4.33 2.59
CA PHE A 39 -18.09 4.28 1.33
C PHE A 39 -17.53 2.88 1.08
N LEU A 40 -16.94 2.24 2.10
CA LEU A 40 -16.41 0.89 1.97
C LEU A 40 -17.48 -0.12 1.55
N ARG A 41 -18.71 0.01 2.05
CA ARG A 41 -19.81 -0.92 1.72
C ARG A 41 -20.22 -0.91 0.26
N LYS A 42 -19.76 0.04 -0.54
CA LYS A 42 -19.99 0.05 -1.99
C LYS A 42 -19.22 -1.03 -2.74
N PHE A 43 -18.07 -1.45 -2.20
CA PHE A 43 -17.21 -2.44 -2.87
C PHE A 43 -16.64 -3.52 -1.96
N CYS A 44 -16.75 -3.35 -0.65
CA CYS A 44 -16.10 -4.25 0.31
C CYS A 44 -17.16 -5.04 1.08
N PRO A 45 -17.07 -6.39 1.12
CA PRO A 45 -17.93 -7.24 1.91
C PRO A 45 -17.90 -6.91 3.41
N ARG A 46 -18.97 -7.21 4.14
CA ARG A 46 -19.11 -6.85 5.56
C ARG A 46 -18.07 -7.49 6.48
N ARG A 47 -17.45 -8.61 6.05
CA ARG A 47 -16.38 -9.25 6.81
C ARG A 47 -15.12 -8.38 6.95
N PHE A 48 -14.95 -7.39 6.09
CA PHE A 48 -13.90 -6.38 6.20
C PHE A 48 -14.46 -5.19 6.99
N ASP A 49 -14.17 -5.14 8.26
CA ASP A 49 -14.81 -4.26 9.24
C ASP A 49 -13.89 -3.19 9.83
N ASN A 50 -12.58 -3.35 9.62
CA ASN A 50 -11.57 -2.38 10.05
C ASN A 50 -10.78 -1.85 8.86
N PHE A 51 -10.34 -0.60 8.96
CA PHE A 51 -9.54 0.04 7.92
C PHE A 51 -8.74 1.22 8.46
N VAL A 52 -7.66 1.54 7.76
CA VAL A 52 -6.90 2.78 7.86
C VAL A 52 -6.66 3.33 6.46
N TYR A 53 -6.56 4.65 6.33
CA TYR A 53 -6.30 5.26 5.03
C TYR A 53 -5.46 6.53 5.16
N MET A 54 -4.75 6.85 4.09
CA MET A 54 -4.15 8.15 3.83
C MET A 54 -4.98 8.83 2.73
N PRO A 55 -5.53 10.02 2.96
CA PRO A 55 -6.29 10.74 1.96
C PRO A 55 -5.48 11.01 0.68
N SER A 56 -6.16 11.11 -0.45
CA SER A 56 -5.56 11.64 -1.66
C SER A 56 -5.31 13.14 -1.52
N PHE A 57 -4.24 13.62 -2.14
CA PHE A 57 -3.98 15.06 -2.26
C PHE A 57 -4.35 15.52 -3.68
N GLY A 58 -5.41 16.30 -3.80
CA GLY A 58 -5.98 16.68 -5.08
C GLY A 58 -6.44 15.44 -5.88
N ALA A 59 -5.98 15.34 -7.13
CA ALA A 59 -6.35 14.27 -8.07
C ALA A 59 -5.41 13.05 -8.04
N SER A 60 -4.46 12.98 -7.11
CA SER A 60 -3.45 11.92 -7.04
C SER A 60 -3.33 11.28 -5.66
N GLY A 61 -2.75 10.08 -5.63
CA GLY A 61 -2.47 9.35 -4.40
C GLY A 61 -3.70 8.77 -3.72
N GLY A 62 -3.58 8.63 -2.41
CA GLY A 62 -4.54 7.95 -1.54
C GLY A 62 -4.22 6.47 -1.39
N LEU A 63 -4.08 6.06 -0.13
CA LEU A 63 -3.79 4.69 0.28
C LEU A 63 -4.91 4.20 1.19
N LEU A 64 -5.21 2.91 1.13
CA LEU A 64 -6.24 2.30 1.96
C LEU A 64 -5.83 0.86 2.28
N ILE A 65 -5.82 0.54 3.56
CA ILE A 65 -5.67 -0.84 4.06
C ILE A 65 -6.95 -1.20 4.79
N ILE A 66 -7.54 -2.34 4.43
CA ILE A 66 -8.79 -2.86 5.02
C ILE A 66 -8.52 -4.29 5.47
N TRP A 67 -9.06 -4.70 6.59
CA TRP A 67 -8.91 -6.08 7.06
C TRP A 67 -10.14 -6.63 7.75
N ASN A 68 -10.14 -7.94 7.90
CA ASN A 68 -11.13 -8.70 8.63
C ASN A 68 -10.64 -8.91 10.08
N SER A 69 -11.33 -8.32 11.06
CA SER A 69 -10.98 -8.42 12.48
C SER A 69 -11.10 -9.83 13.06
N ALA A 70 -11.82 -10.73 12.40
CA ALA A 70 -11.85 -12.15 12.80
C ALA A 70 -10.48 -12.85 12.65
N PHE A 71 -9.61 -12.32 11.78
CA PHE A 71 -8.27 -12.90 11.52
C PHE A 71 -7.14 -12.05 12.09
N PHE A 72 -7.30 -10.72 12.13
CA PHE A 72 -6.21 -9.81 12.50
C PHE A 72 -6.70 -8.65 13.35
N SER A 73 -5.97 -8.35 14.42
CA SER A 73 -6.02 -7.06 15.09
C SER A 73 -4.96 -6.17 14.46
N GLY A 74 -5.34 -4.98 13.97
CA GLY A 74 -4.43 -4.04 13.31
C GLY A 74 -4.27 -2.76 14.13
N LYS A 75 -3.02 -2.31 14.28
CA LYS A 75 -2.65 -1.05 14.91
C LYS A 75 -1.90 -0.18 13.90
N LEU A 76 -2.44 1.02 13.63
CA LEU A 76 -1.74 1.99 12.80
C LEU A 76 -0.47 2.45 13.52
N ILE A 77 0.69 2.25 12.89
CA ILE A 77 1.99 2.72 13.38
C ILE A 77 2.33 4.07 12.77
N GLU A 78 2.22 4.18 11.44
CA GLU A 78 2.52 5.40 10.71
C GLU A 78 1.60 5.55 9.49
N ALA A 79 1.21 6.79 9.19
CA ALA A 79 0.56 7.15 7.95
C ALA A 79 1.34 8.31 7.32
N HIS A 80 2.00 8.02 6.20
CA HIS A 80 2.82 8.94 5.43
C HIS A 80 2.27 9.08 4.01
N SER A 81 2.61 10.19 3.32
CA SER A 81 2.20 10.39 1.92
C SER A 81 2.64 9.27 0.98
N TYR A 82 3.72 8.58 1.33
CA TYR A 82 4.31 7.48 0.56
C TYR A 82 3.91 6.09 1.04
N GLY A 83 3.33 5.96 2.24
CA GLY A 83 2.97 4.65 2.76
C GLY A 83 2.18 4.66 4.05
N ILE A 84 1.55 3.53 4.33
CA ILE A 84 0.88 3.27 5.60
C ILE A 84 1.54 2.03 6.22
N ILE A 85 1.90 2.12 7.50
CA ILE A 85 2.45 1.03 8.29
C ILE A 85 1.40 0.59 9.30
N VAL A 86 1.04 -0.68 9.24
CA VAL A 86 0.12 -1.31 10.19
C VAL A 86 0.79 -2.53 10.81
N GLU A 87 0.85 -2.55 12.13
CA GLU A 87 1.22 -3.73 12.89
C GLU A 87 0.00 -4.63 13.05
N PHE A 88 0.10 -5.85 12.59
CA PHE A 88 -0.94 -6.86 12.71
C PHE A 88 -0.58 -7.92 13.74
N THR A 89 -1.58 -8.30 14.53
CA THR A 89 -1.52 -9.48 15.38
C THR A 89 -2.50 -10.51 14.86
N SER A 90 -2.04 -11.73 14.57
CA SER A 90 -2.89 -12.83 14.13
C SER A 90 -3.80 -13.29 15.27
N ALA A 91 -5.12 -13.37 15.02
CA ALA A 91 -6.08 -13.86 16.01
C ALA A 91 -5.91 -15.35 16.33
N HIS A 92 -5.29 -16.13 15.44
CA HIS A 92 -5.14 -17.59 15.58
C HIS A 92 -3.79 -17.99 16.17
N THR A 93 -2.70 -17.30 15.80
CA THR A 93 -1.35 -17.67 16.19
C THR A 93 -0.72 -16.71 17.19
N SER A 94 -1.35 -15.55 17.42
CA SER A 94 -0.78 -14.44 18.20
C SER A 94 0.53 -13.89 17.62
N GLU A 95 0.88 -14.27 16.40
CA GLU A 95 2.05 -13.72 15.71
C GLU A 95 1.84 -12.25 15.41
N VAL A 96 2.89 -11.46 15.66
CA VAL A 96 2.94 -10.03 15.32
C VAL A 96 3.81 -9.85 14.09
N TRP A 97 3.37 -9.01 13.16
CA TRP A 97 4.09 -8.65 11.95
C TRP A 97 3.62 -7.30 11.42
N SER A 98 4.44 -6.65 10.64
CA SER A 98 4.15 -5.32 10.11
C SER A 98 3.93 -5.35 8.61
N LEU A 99 2.88 -4.66 8.16
CA LEU A 99 2.58 -4.44 6.75
C LEU A 99 2.89 -2.99 6.41
N VAL A 100 3.67 -2.79 5.37
CA VAL A 100 3.92 -1.48 4.76
C VAL A 100 3.30 -1.46 3.36
N SER A 101 2.22 -0.70 3.21
CA SER A 101 1.64 -0.45 1.89
C SER A 101 2.21 0.84 1.33
N VAL A 102 2.97 0.76 0.23
CA VAL A 102 3.68 1.89 -0.37
C VAL A 102 3.06 2.34 -1.68
N TYR A 103 3.17 3.63 -1.94
CA TYR A 103 2.88 4.23 -3.24
C TYR A 103 3.93 5.31 -3.53
N GLY A 104 4.94 4.94 -4.30
CA GLY A 104 6.04 5.81 -4.68
C GLY A 104 5.63 6.86 -5.71
N PRO A 105 6.25 8.03 -5.69
CA PRO A 105 6.04 9.07 -6.69
C PRO A 105 6.70 8.71 -8.02
N CYS A 106 6.14 9.25 -9.12
CA CYS A 106 6.67 8.99 -10.48
C CYS A 106 7.79 9.96 -10.89
N GLN A 107 7.97 11.07 -10.17
CA GLN A 107 8.85 12.18 -10.61
C GLN A 107 9.65 12.76 -9.45
N ASN A 108 10.86 13.29 -9.77
CA ASN A 108 11.68 14.08 -8.84
C ASN A 108 11.06 15.48 -8.60
N PRO A 109 11.32 16.11 -7.43
CA PRO A 109 12.20 15.65 -6.34
C PRO A 109 11.55 14.64 -5.38
N ALA A 110 10.25 14.36 -5.49
CA ALA A 110 9.52 13.51 -4.55
C ALA A 110 10.06 12.04 -4.51
N ARG A 111 10.74 11.58 -5.57
CA ARG A 111 11.37 10.25 -5.60
C ARG A 111 12.54 10.16 -4.62
N ASP A 112 13.34 11.21 -4.52
CA ASP A 112 14.47 11.25 -3.58
C ASP A 112 13.98 11.26 -2.13
N GLU A 113 12.92 12.02 -1.85
CA GLU A 113 12.27 12.04 -0.54
C GLU A 113 11.68 10.68 -0.19
N PHE A 114 11.05 10.01 -1.16
CA PHE A 114 10.51 8.66 -0.99
C PHE A 114 11.60 7.63 -0.72
N ALA A 115 12.71 7.69 -1.46
CA ALA A 115 13.85 6.81 -1.25
C ALA A 115 14.44 7.01 0.16
N GLN A 116 14.56 8.26 0.60
CA GLN A 116 15.02 8.57 1.96
C GLN A 116 14.04 8.06 3.02
N TRP A 117 12.73 8.19 2.79
CA TRP A 117 11.72 7.64 3.69
C TRP A 117 11.81 6.11 3.78
N LEU A 118 11.95 5.39 2.64
CA LEU A 118 12.14 3.95 2.61
C LEU A 118 13.40 3.52 3.37
N TYR A 119 14.51 4.22 3.13
CA TYR A 119 15.79 3.95 3.81
C TYR A 119 15.70 4.13 5.33
N ASN A 120 14.91 5.11 5.77
CA ASN A 120 14.70 5.40 7.19
C ASN A 120 13.64 4.50 7.84
N LEU A 121 12.96 3.63 7.09
CA LEU A 121 12.10 2.63 7.68
C LEU A 121 12.98 1.71 8.55
N SER A 122 12.93 1.91 9.86
CA SER A 122 13.70 1.13 10.83
C SER A 122 13.13 -0.30 10.91
N ILE A 123 13.46 -1.12 9.93
CA ILE A 123 13.13 -2.55 9.94
C ILE A 123 14.18 -3.22 10.81
N GLN A 124 13.76 -3.71 11.98
CA GLN A 124 14.62 -4.51 12.80
C GLN A 124 14.75 -5.91 12.20
N ILE A 125 15.96 -6.48 12.24
CA ILE A 125 16.28 -7.79 11.60
C ILE A 125 15.35 -8.91 12.07
N ASP A 126 14.89 -8.85 13.32
CA ASP A 126 14.02 -9.86 13.93
C ASP A 126 12.52 -9.61 13.71
N ASP A 127 12.15 -8.47 13.11
CA ASP A 127 10.76 -8.14 12.85
C ASP A 127 10.25 -8.81 11.55
N LYS A 128 9.04 -9.34 11.60
CA LYS A 128 8.36 -9.87 10.41
C LYS A 128 7.71 -8.72 9.67
N TRP A 129 8.24 -8.41 8.48
CA TRP A 129 7.74 -7.34 7.63
C TRP A 129 7.25 -7.83 6.28
N LEU A 130 6.20 -7.22 5.79
CA LEU A 130 5.72 -7.35 4.42
C LEU A 130 5.61 -5.96 3.79
N LEU A 131 6.48 -5.67 2.82
CA LEU A 131 6.38 -4.48 1.99
C LEU A 131 5.67 -4.82 0.69
N LEU A 132 4.64 -4.06 0.34
CA LEU A 132 3.91 -4.22 -0.90
C LEU A 132 3.40 -2.89 -1.43
N GLY A 133 3.23 -2.80 -2.74
CA GLY A 133 2.68 -1.62 -3.39
C GLY A 133 3.33 -1.29 -4.72
N ASP A 134 3.09 -0.08 -5.19
CA ASP A 134 3.71 0.47 -6.39
C ASP A 134 4.82 1.44 -5.98
N PHE A 135 6.05 0.99 -6.11
CA PHE A 135 7.22 1.77 -5.74
C PHE A 135 7.58 2.84 -6.77
N ASN A 136 7.09 2.69 -8.01
CA ASN A 136 7.47 3.54 -9.16
C ASN A 136 8.99 3.61 -9.39
N PHE A 137 9.73 2.62 -8.87
CA PHE A 137 11.14 2.37 -9.15
C PHE A 137 11.30 1.10 -9.98
N MET A 138 12.41 1.00 -10.70
CA MET A 138 12.79 -0.20 -11.46
C MET A 138 13.98 -0.88 -10.79
N ARG A 139 14.00 -2.20 -10.77
CA ARG A 139 15.15 -2.99 -10.32
C ARG A 139 16.15 -3.25 -11.46
N SER A 140 15.70 -3.20 -12.70
CA SER A 140 16.47 -3.49 -13.90
C SER A 140 15.85 -2.79 -15.09
N LEU A 141 16.63 -2.50 -16.12
CA LEU A 141 16.15 -1.97 -17.40
C LEU A 141 15.21 -2.96 -18.11
N ASP A 142 15.38 -4.26 -17.87
CA ASP A 142 14.54 -5.31 -18.44
C ASP A 142 13.10 -5.30 -17.92
N ASN A 143 12.85 -4.61 -16.80
CA ASN A 143 11.50 -4.45 -16.24
C ASN A 143 10.66 -3.37 -16.97
N ARG A 144 11.15 -2.86 -18.09
CA ARG A 144 10.48 -1.77 -18.81
C ARG A 144 10.25 -2.13 -20.28
N ASN A 145 9.04 -1.85 -20.77
CA ASN A 145 8.66 -2.04 -22.18
C ASN A 145 9.02 -0.85 -23.09
N LEU A 146 9.53 0.25 -22.54
CA LEU A 146 9.89 1.47 -23.28
C LEU A 146 11.34 1.87 -22.99
N PRO A 147 12.07 2.42 -23.97
CA PRO A 147 13.43 2.91 -23.75
C PRO A 147 13.47 4.07 -22.76
N GLY A 148 14.55 4.19 -22.03
CA GLY A 148 14.79 5.20 -20.99
C GLY A 148 14.58 4.66 -19.58
N GLY A 149 15.19 5.30 -18.61
CA GLY A 149 15.20 4.97 -17.19
C GLY A 149 16.45 5.58 -16.57
N ASP A 150 16.37 6.02 -15.33
CA ASP A 150 17.55 6.49 -14.61
C ASP A 150 18.26 5.31 -13.96
N VAL A 151 19.50 5.05 -14.38
CA VAL A 151 20.31 3.96 -13.82
C VAL A 151 20.64 4.22 -12.35
N ASN A 152 20.74 5.48 -11.93
CA ASN A 152 20.98 5.84 -10.54
C ASN A 152 19.79 5.45 -9.66
N ASP A 153 18.57 5.60 -10.17
CA ASP A 153 17.35 5.16 -9.47
C ASP A 153 17.34 3.63 -9.25
N ILE A 154 17.83 2.87 -10.24
CA ILE A 154 17.92 1.40 -10.15
C ILE A 154 18.93 1.01 -9.06
N PHE A 155 20.10 1.66 -9.03
CA PHE A 155 21.09 1.40 -8.00
C PHE A 155 20.58 1.75 -6.61
N LEU A 156 20.02 2.95 -6.44
CA LEU A 156 19.45 3.42 -5.19
C LEU A 156 18.37 2.48 -4.65
N PHE A 157 17.43 2.08 -5.51
CA PHE A 157 16.35 1.19 -5.09
C PHE A 157 16.84 -0.21 -4.71
N ASN A 158 17.79 -0.77 -5.48
CA ASN A 158 18.39 -2.06 -5.15
C ASN A 158 19.23 -2.01 -3.87
N GLU A 159 19.88 -0.90 -3.57
CA GLU A 159 20.59 -0.69 -2.31
C GLU A 159 19.60 -0.67 -1.12
N ILE A 160 18.50 0.08 -1.24
CA ILE A 160 17.48 0.20 -0.18
C ILE A 160 16.84 -1.15 0.15
N ILE A 161 16.48 -1.95 -0.87
CA ILE A 161 15.78 -3.22 -0.65
C ILE A 161 16.70 -4.44 -0.51
N GLY A 162 17.99 -4.25 -0.71
CA GLY A 162 19.00 -5.29 -0.57
C GLY A 162 19.63 -5.38 0.84
N HIS A 163 19.29 -4.42 1.68
CA HIS A 163 19.63 -4.41 3.11
C HIS A 163 18.49 -5.01 3.92
#